data_d261f74f43e8988d269008f5729d0d1e
#
_entry.id   d261f74f43e8988d269008f5729d0d1e
#
_cell.length_a   1.000
_cell.length_b   1.000
_cell.length_c   1.000
_cell.angle_alpha   90.00
_cell.angle_beta   90.00
_cell.angle_gamma   90.00
#
_symmetry.space_group_name_H-M   'P 1'
#
loop_
_entity.id
_entity.type
_entity.pdbx_description
1 polymer ?
#
loop_
_entity_poly.entity_id
_entity_poly.type
_entity_poly.pdbx_seq_one_letter_code
_entity_poly.pdbx_strand_id
1 'polypeptide(L)'
;MEDRRIAIITGASSGLGAEYARLLDKEGLAEIWLIARRKDRLEALAETLETKCRCLAFDLTDEEALNALEAEVTTAKMVVTYLVNTAGFGCIGLSRECPREKLQQMVKLNDMAALALTEMCIPHMEKGSIILQIVSCSAFQPIPNLAVYAASKAFLLSYSRALSVELQDTGIQVTAVCPFWIKDTEFVDKAKETDRHKVYRDMPGATNAKHVAETSLLAAKSGIVVCTPDPVSRMHRIVASILPHWLLARVCK
;
A
#
# COMPACT_ATOMS: atom_id res chain seq x y z
N MET A 1 -5.10 -29.81 -13.25
CA MET A 1 -5.41 -29.24 -11.91
C MET A 1 -5.86 -27.81 -12.18
N GLU A 2 -7.05 -27.43 -11.74
CA GLU A 2 -7.47 -26.02 -11.81
C GLU A 2 -6.43 -25.13 -11.13
N ASP A 3 -6.10 -24.01 -11.76
CA ASP A 3 -5.21 -23.01 -11.14
C ASP A 3 -5.91 -22.47 -9.88
N ARG A 4 -5.22 -22.49 -8.75
CA ARG A 4 -5.75 -22.07 -7.45
C ARG A 4 -5.07 -20.79 -6.96
N ARG A 5 -4.28 -20.13 -7.80
CA ARG A 5 -3.51 -18.93 -7.46
C ARG A 5 -4.39 -17.70 -7.56
N ILE A 6 -4.36 -16.88 -6.51
CA ILE A 6 -5.10 -15.61 -6.47
C ILE A 6 -4.19 -14.43 -6.14
N ALA A 7 -4.67 -13.24 -6.51
CA ALA A 7 -4.18 -11.98 -5.98
C ALA A 7 -5.24 -11.35 -5.07
N ILE A 8 -4.82 -10.79 -3.94
CA ILE A 8 -5.64 -9.98 -3.05
C ILE A 8 -5.11 -8.55 -3.09
N ILE A 9 -5.96 -7.58 -3.48
CA ILE A 9 -5.58 -6.19 -3.68
C ILE A 9 -6.51 -5.29 -2.87
N THR A 10 -5.97 -4.61 -1.87
CA THR A 10 -6.74 -3.61 -1.10
C THR A 10 -6.64 -2.24 -1.76
N GLY A 11 -7.64 -1.37 -1.53
CA GLY A 11 -7.66 -0.05 -2.16
C GLY A 11 -7.85 -0.10 -3.69
N ALA A 12 -8.38 -1.21 -4.22
CA ALA A 12 -8.48 -1.49 -5.66
C ALA A 12 -9.43 -0.55 -6.42
N SER A 13 -10.30 0.20 -5.74
CA SER A 13 -11.31 1.05 -6.38
C SER A 13 -10.76 2.28 -7.11
N SER A 14 -9.46 2.56 -7.04
CA SER A 14 -8.83 3.70 -7.74
C SER A 14 -7.30 3.67 -7.67
N GLY A 15 -6.66 4.54 -8.45
CA GLY A 15 -5.24 4.85 -8.37
C GLY A 15 -4.34 3.62 -8.45
N LEU A 16 -3.40 3.52 -7.51
CA LEU A 16 -2.37 2.48 -7.54
C LEU A 16 -2.92 1.05 -7.44
N GLY A 17 -3.98 0.83 -6.63
CA GLY A 17 -4.60 -0.49 -6.50
C GLY A 17 -5.22 -0.98 -7.81
N ALA A 18 -5.86 -0.08 -8.56
CA ALA A 18 -6.40 -0.41 -9.88
C ALA A 18 -5.29 -0.73 -10.90
N GLU A 19 -4.15 -0.04 -10.84
CA GLU A 19 -3.01 -0.34 -11.72
C GLU A 19 -2.40 -1.71 -11.40
N TYR A 20 -2.28 -2.08 -10.13
CA TYR A 20 -1.86 -3.45 -9.78
C TYR A 20 -2.84 -4.50 -10.28
N ALA A 21 -4.15 -4.26 -10.18
CA ALA A 21 -5.14 -5.19 -10.72
C ALA A 21 -4.94 -5.43 -12.22
N ARG A 22 -4.73 -4.37 -13.01
CA ARG A 22 -4.46 -4.48 -14.46
C ARG A 22 -3.14 -5.19 -14.79
N LEU A 23 -2.11 -5.03 -13.94
CA LEU A 23 -0.84 -5.72 -14.13
C LEU A 23 -0.96 -7.21 -13.79
N LEU A 24 -1.63 -7.53 -12.69
CA LEU A 24 -1.79 -8.91 -12.20
C LEU A 24 -2.81 -9.70 -13.03
N ASP A 25 -3.67 -9.04 -13.80
CA ASP A 25 -4.56 -9.66 -14.80
C ASP A 25 -3.82 -10.51 -15.83
N LYS A 26 -2.53 -10.22 -16.04
CA LYS A 26 -1.66 -10.92 -17.03
C LYS A 26 -0.82 -12.04 -16.40
N GLU A 27 -0.98 -12.33 -15.11
CA GLU A 27 -0.15 -13.28 -14.37
C GLU A 27 -0.71 -14.72 -14.37
N GLY A 28 -1.80 -14.97 -15.10
CA GLY A 28 -2.42 -16.29 -15.21
C GLY A 28 -3.00 -16.77 -13.87
N LEU A 29 -3.64 -15.89 -13.14
CA LEU A 29 -4.30 -16.18 -11.87
C LEU A 29 -5.70 -16.75 -12.09
N ALA A 30 -6.18 -17.56 -11.15
CA ALA A 30 -7.56 -18.07 -11.15
C ALA A 30 -8.56 -16.96 -10.82
N GLU A 31 -8.23 -16.11 -9.85
CA GLU A 31 -9.06 -14.98 -9.44
C GLU A 31 -8.21 -13.80 -8.96
N ILE A 32 -8.78 -12.59 -9.07
CA ILE A 32 -8.28 -11.37 -8.43
C ILE A 32 -9.34 -10.87 -7.45
N TRP A 33 -9.00 -10.79 -6.18
CA TRP A 33 -9.88 -10.25 -5.14
C TRP A 33 -9.64 -8.76 -4.99
N LEU A 34 -10.64 -7.98 -5.37
CA LEU A 34 -10.61 -6.52 -5.34
C LEU A 34 -11.32 -6.02 -4.09
N ILE A 35 -10.59 -5.39 -3.17
CA ILE A 35 -11.11 -4.98 -1.87
C ILE A 35 -11.09 -3.46 -1.75
N ALA A 36 -12.25 -2.84 -1.54
CA ALA A 36 -12.44 -1.43 -1.19
C ALA A 36 -13.87 -1.18 -0.74
N ARG A 37 -14.16 0.05 -0.26
CA ARG A 37 -15.52 0.42 0.18
C ARG A 37 -16.51 0.69 -0.96
N ARG A 38 -16.02 1.13 -2.13
CA ARG A 38 -16.86 1.55 -3.28
C ARG A 38 -17.10 0.37 -4.21
N LYS A 39 -18.21 -0.33 -4.00
CA LYS A 39 -18.56 -1.55 -4.73
C LYS A 39 -18.70 -1.29 -6.24
N ASP A 40 -19.39 -0.22 -6.59
CA ASP A 40 -19.61 0.22 -7.98
C ASP A 40 -18.30 0.36 -8.76
N ARG A 41 -17.26 0.91 -8.14
CA ARG A 41 -15.95 1.07 -8.76
C ARG A 41 -15.15 -0.23 -8.85
N LEU A 42 -15.33 -1.14 -7.91
CA LEU A 42 -14.72 -2.48 -7.99
C LEU A 42 -15.34 -3.27 -9.14
N GLU A 43 -16.66 -3.23 -9.28
CA GLU A 43 -17.39 -3.90 -10.37
C GLU A 43 -17.00 -3.30 -11.74
N ALA A 44 -16.96 -1.98 -11.85
CA ALA A 44 -16.48 -1.32 -13.08
C ALA A 44 -15.03 -1.65 -13.45
N LEU A 45 -14.13 -1.81 -12.46
CA LEU A 45 -12.77 -2.27 -12.71
C LEU A 45 -12.77 -3.74 -13.16
N ALA A 46 -13.53 -4.59 -12.48
CA ALA A 46 -13.64 -6.03 -12.79
C ALA A 46 -14.09 -6.28 -14.23
N GLU A 47 -15.01 -5.47 -14.76
CA GLU A 47 -15.47 -5.55 -16.16
C GLU A 47 -14.35 -5.25 -17.19
N THR A 48 -13.25 -4.62 -16.78
CA THR A 48 -12.10 -4.31 -17.65
C THR A 48 -10.99 -5.36 -17.62
N LEU A 49 -11.10 -6.37 -16.77
CA LEU A 49 -10.11 -7.41 -16.55
C LEU A 49 -10.56 -8.74 -17.18
N GLU A 50 -9.60 -9.51 -17.69
CA GLU A 50 -9.86 -10.84 -18.26
C GLU A 50 -9.95 -11.92 -17.19
N THR A 51 -9.17 -11.77 -16.11
CA THR A 51 -9.18 -12.69 -14.96
C THR A 51 -10.47 -12.51 -14.16
N LYS A 52 -11.07 -13.62 -13.75
CA LYS A 52 -12.24 -13.60 -12.87
C LYS A 52 -11.98 -12.78 -11.62
N CYS A 53 -12.84 -11.79 -11.36
CA CYS A 53 -12.71 -10.91 -10.21
C CYS A 53 -13.74 -11.22 -9.13
N ARG A 54 -13.30 -11.11 -7.87
CA ARG A 54 -14.16 -11.12 -6.70
C ARG A 54 -14.16 -9.74 -6.06
N CYS A 55 -15.28 -9.03 -6.15
CA CYS A 55 -15.43 -7.67 -5.61
C CYS A 55 -15.91 -7.74 -4.16
N LEU A 56 -15.08 -7.37 -3.21
CA LEU A 56 -15.34 -7.40 -1.78
C LEU A 56 -15.43 -5.96 -1.24
N ALA A 57 -16.68 -5.53 -0.98
CA ALA A 57 -16.97 -4.17 -0.52
C ALA A 57 -16.83 -4.07 1.01
N PHE A 58 -15.58 -4.02 1.51
CA PHE A 58 -15.27 -3.96 2.93
C PHE A 58 -14.64 -2.62 3.34
N ASP A 59 -15.00 -2.14 4.54
CA ASP A 59 -14.23 -1.13 5.24
C ASP A 59 -13.18 -1.82 6.13
N LEU A 60 -11.93 -1.75 5.73
CA LEU A 60 -10.84 -2.42 6.44
C LEU A 60 -10.47 -1.77 7.80
N THR A 61 -11.18 -0.71 8.20
CA THR A 61 -11.08 -0.14 9.55
C THR A 61 -12.07 -0.77 10.53
N ASP A 62 -12.96 -1.62 10.02
CA ASP A 62 -13.97 -2.36 10.77
C ASP A 62 -13.48 -3.78 11.07
N GLU A 63 -13.53 -4.17 12.33
CA GLU A 63 -13.10 -5.48 12.80
C GLU A 63 -13.98 -6.61 12.27
N GLU A 64 -15.30 -6.37 12.18
CA GLU A 64 -16.24 -7.36 11.61
C GLU A 64 -15.93 -7.63 10.11
N ALA A 65 -15.57 -6.58 9.36
CA ALA A 65 -15.16 -6.71 7.96
C ALA A 65 -13.84 -7.49 7.81
N LEU A 66 -12.87 -7.26 8.71
CA LEU A 66 -11.61 -8.01 8.73
C LEU A 66 -11.86 -9.50 9.05
N ASN A 67 -12.68 -9.80 10.06
CA ASN A 67 -13.04 -11.17 10.41
C ASN A 67 -13.79 -11.89 9.28
N ALA A 68 -14.69 -11.19 8.58
CA ALA A 68 -15.37 -11.74 7.41
C ALA A 68 -14.40 -12.04 6.27
N LEU A 69 -13.42 -11.16 6.04
CA LEU A 69 -12.39 -11.36 5.02
C LEU A 69 -11.48 -12.55 5.37
N GLU A 70 -11.09 -12.70 6.63
CA GLU A 70 -10.30 -13.85 7.09
C GLU A 70 -11.05 -15.18 6.87
N ALA A 71 -12.34 -15.22 7.18
CA ALA A 71 -13.18 -16.36 6.90
C ALA A 71 -13.24 -16.69 5.40
N GLU A 72 -13.34 -15.67 4.54
CA GLU A 72 -13.33 -15.81 3.08
C GLU A 72 -11.99 -16.39 2.58
N VAL A 73 -10.86 -15.87 3.05
CA VAL A 73 -9.51 -16.35 2.69
C VAL A 73 -9.32 -17.81 3.12
N THR A 74 -9.72 -18.13 4.36
CA THR A 74 -9.59 -19.48 4.92
C THR A 74 -10.46 -20.49 4.20
N THR A 75 -11.70 -20.15 3.88
CA THR A 75 -12.65 -21.11 3.26
C THR A 75 -12.42 -21.30 1.76
N ALA A 76 -11.82 -20.33 1.08
CA ALA A 76 -11.58 -20.39 -0.36
C ALA A 76 -10.60 -21.50 -0.76
N LYS A 77 -9.72 -21.94 0.14
CA LYS A 77 -8.67 -22.94 -0.12
C LYS A 77 -7.82 -22.60 -1.36
N MET A 78 -7.59 -21.33 -1.59
CA MET A 78 -6.79 -20.78 -2.68
C MET A 78 -5.37 -20.48 -2.18
N VAL A 79 -4.43 -20.38 -3.11
CA VAL A 79 -3.05 -19.94 -2.84
C VAL A 79 -2.95 -18.44 -3.08
N VAL A 80 -2.65 -17.67 -2.05
CA VAL A 80 -2.42 -16.23 -2.18
C VAL A 80 -1.04 -16.02 -2.79
N THR A 81 -0.98 -15.82 -4.10
CA THR A 81 0.28 -15.57 -4.82
C THR A 81 0.72 -14.11 -4.71
N TYR A 82 -0.24 -13.19 -4.70
CA TYR A 82 0.03 -11.77 -4.52
C TYR A 82 -0.89 -11.18 -3.44
N LEU A 83 -0.29 -10.55 -2.44
CA LEU A 83 -0.98 -9.65 -1.53
C LEU A 83 -0.49 -8.23 -1.77
N VAL A 84 -1.39 -7.32 -2.15
CA VAL A 84 -1.06 -5.93 -2.45
C VAL A 84 -1.82 -4.99 -1.52
N ASN A 85 -1.17 -4.52 -0.47
CA ASN A 85 -1.72 -3.61 0.53
C ASN A 85 -1.58 -2.16 0.06
N THR A 86 -2.55 -1.69 -0.76
CA THR A 86 -2.58 -0.29 -1.25
C THR A 86 -3.56 0.59 -0.50
N ALA A 87 -4.48 0.01 0.28
CA ALA A 87 -5.45 0.79 1.03
C ALA A 87 -4.76 1.74 2.00
N GLY A 88 -5.13 3.01 1.95
CA GLY A 88 -4.55 4.02 2.81
C GLY A 88 -4.94 5.43 2.39
N PHE A 89 -4.78 6.37 3.30
CA PHE A 89 -4.93 7.79 3.01
C PHE A 89 -3.95 8.62 3.85
N GLY A 90 -3.81 9.89 3.48
CA GLY A 90 -2.98 10.87 4.19
C GLY A 90 -3.80 12.02 4.77
N CYS A 91 -3.21 12.69 5.73
CA CYS A 91 -3.69 13.96 6.32
C CYS A 91 -2.54 14.95 6.29
N ILE A 92 -2.72 16.09 5.62
CA ILE A 92 -1.76 17.19 5.61
C ILE A 92 -2.23 18.26 6.58
N GLY A 93 -1.35 18.73 7.46
CA GLY A 93 -1.61 19.77 8.43
C GLY A 93 -0.94 19.49 9.79
N LEU A 94 -0.91 20.48 10.65
CA LEU A 94 -0.41 20.31 12.02
C LEU A 94 -1.27 19.30 12.76
N SER A 95 -0.64 18.35 13.48
CA SER A 95 -1.37 17.28 14.18
C SER A 95 -2.46 17.80 15.13
N ARG A 96 -2.24 18.95 15.76
CA ARG A 96 -3.23 19.59 16.65
C ARG A 96 -4.44 20.19 15.92
N GLU A 97 -4.35 20.37 14.59
CA GLU A 97 -5.40 20.98 13.75
C GLU A 97 -6.16 19.94 12.92
N CYS A 98 -5.60 18.74 12.78
CA CYS A 98 -6.26 17.62 12.14
C CYS A 98 -7.29 16.99 13.10
N PRO A 99 -8.48 16.60 12.62
CA PRO A 99 -9.45 15.87 13.44
C PRO A 99 -8.85 14.59 14.01
N ARG A 100 -8.98 14.39 15.33
CA ARG A 100 -8.43 13.22 16.03
C ARG A 100 -8.92 11.92 15.38
N GLU A 101 -10.20 11.83 15.09
CA GLU A 101 -10.86 10.66 14.51
C GLU A 101 -10.25 10.32 13.14
N LYS A 102 -9.96 11.33 12.31
CA LYS A 102 -9.35 11.16 11.00
C LYS A 102 -7.91 10.63 11.13
N LEU A 103 -7.14 11.12 12.11
CA LEU A 103 -5.79 10.61 12.40
C LEU A 103 -5.81 9.16 12.89
N GLN A 104 -6.76 8.82 13.78
CA GLN A 104 -6.92 7.45 14.26
C GLN A 104 -7.35 6.48 13.15
N GLN A 105 -8.32 6.89 12.31
CA GLN A 105 -8.74 6.12 11.14
C GLN A 105 -7.58 5.92 10.15
N MET A 106 -6.70 6.92 9.99
CA MET A 106 -5.52 6.79 9.14
C MET A 106 -4.59 5.67 9.65
N VAL A 107 -4.30 5.63 10.94
CA VAL A 107 -3.49 4.55 11.56
C VAL A 107 -4.20 3.19 11.43
N LYS A 108 -5.50 3.14 11.70
CA LYS A 108 -6.27 1.90 11.54
C LYS A 108 -6.18 1.35 10.12
N LEU A 109 -6.35 2.20 9.09
CA LEU A 109 -6.33 1.75 7.71
C LEU A 109 -4.91 1.49 7.19
N ASN A 110 -3.97 2.43 7.43
CA ASN A 110 -2.63 2.33 6.85
C ASN A 110 -1.78 1.22 7.49
N ASP A 111 -1.99 0.96 8.81
CA ASP A 111 -1.12 0.10 9.60
C ASP A 111 -1.85 -1.16 10.06
N MET A 112 -2.93 -1.03 10.85
CA MET A 112 -3.61 -2.17 11.45
C MET A 112 -4.26 -3.07 10.40
N ALA A 113 -4.92 -2.49 9.39
CA ALA A 113 -5.52 -3.29 8.30
C ALA A 113 -4.43 -4.00 7.47
N ALA A 114 -3.34 -3.31 7.13
CA ALA A 114 -2.24 -3.91 6.37
C ALA A 114 -1.55 -5.04 7.15
N LEU A 115 -1.38 -4.88 8.47
CA LEU A 115 -0.88 -5.92 9.38
C LEU A 115 -1.84 -7.12 9.37
N ALA A 116 -3.12 -6.91 9.68
CA ALA A 116 -4.12 -7.97 9.75
C ALA A 116 -4.22 -8.78 8.45
N LEU A 117 -4.27 -8.09 7.30
CA LEU A 117 -4.30 -8.77 6.00
C LEU A 117 -3.03 -9.57 5.74
N THR A 118 -1.89 -9.07 6.14
CA THR A 118 -0.62 -9.78 5.96
C THR A 118 -0.61 -11.07 6.79
N GLU A 119 -0.96 -10.98 8.07
CA GLU A 119 -0.98 -12.12 8.98
C GLU A 119 -2.01 -13.18 8.55
N MET A 120 -3.22 -12.77 8.13
CA MET A 120 -4.24 -13.73 7.66
C MET A 120 -3.87 -14.40 6.33
N CYS A 121 -3.08 -13.73 5.47
CA CYS A 121 -2.71 -14.29 4.16
C CYS A 121 -1.50 -15.20 4.21
N ILE A 122 -0.52 -14.97 5.08
CA ILE A 122 0.73 -15.76 5.17
C ILE A 122 0.48 -17.27 5.24
N PRO A 123 -0.47 -17.82 6.04
CA PRO A 123 -0.75 -19.25 6.09
C PRO A 123 -1.25 -19.85 4.77
N HIS A 124 -1.70 -19.01 3.84
CA HIS A 124 -2.22 -19.37 2.53
C HIS A 124 -1.26 -19.06 1.38
N MET A 125 -0.04 -18.65 1.71
CA MET A 125 1.03 -18.36 0.75
C MET A 125 2.01 -19.50 0.61
N GLU A 126 2.63 -19.60 -0.56
CA GLU A 126 3.61 -20.62 -0.89
C GLU A 126 4.92 -19.96 -1.39
N LYS A 127 5.96 -20.77 -1.56
CA LYS A 127 7.23 -20.30 -2.14
C LYS A 127 6.99 -19.59 -3.47
N GLY A 128 7.51 -18.39 -3.60
CA GLY A 128 7.34 -17.51 -4.76
C GLY A 128 6.16 -16.55 -4.65
N SER A 129 5.34 -16.65 -3.59
CA SER A 129 4.32 -15.63 -3.30
C SER A 129 4.96 -14.29 -2.92
N ILE A 130 4.25 -13.19 -3.18
CA ILE A 130 4.75 -11.83 -3.03
C ILE A 130 3.79 -10.98 -2.20
N ILE A 131 4.33 -10.30 -1.20
CA ILE A 131 3.65 -9.28 -0.41
C ILE A 131 4.18 -7.90 -0.82
N LEU A 132 3.31 -7.03 -1.34
CA LEU A 132 3.60 -5.64 -1.66
C LEU A 132 2.95 -4.73 -0.62
N GLN A 133 3.77 -4.07 0.18
CA GLN A 133 3.31 -3.07 1.16
C GLN A 133 3.49 -1.67 0.58
N ILE A 134 2.40 -0.93 0.36
CA ILE A 134 2.49 0.42 -0.17
C ILE A 134 2.77 1.40 0.96
N VAL A 135 4.03 1.75 1.06
CA VAL A 135 4.59 2.66 2.05
C VAL A 135 4.56 4.11 1.51
N SER A 136 5.65 4.80 1.55
CA SER A 136 5.93 6.13 1.00
C SER A 136 7.39 6.49 1.29
N CYS A 137 7.98 7.39 0.53
CA CYS A 137 9.26 8.00 0.90
C CYS A 137 9.20 8.78 2.22
N SER A 138 8.00 9.21 2.65
CA SER A 138 7.80 9.84 3.97
C SER A 138 8.15 8.93 5.15
N ALA A 139 8.28 7.62 4.93
CA ALA A 139 8.72 6.67 5.94
C ALA A 139 10.20 6.82 6.34
N PHE A 140 11.00 7.50 5.53
CA PHE A 140 12.44 7.59 5.77
C PHE A 140 12.83 8.64 6.80
N GLN A 141 11.93 9.58 7.14
CA GLN A 141 12.20 10.65 8.11
C GLN A 141 10.92 11.23 8.71
N PRO A 142 10.97 11.88 9.89
CA PRO A 142 9.84 12.66 10.39
C PRO A 142 9.60 13.89 9.50
N ILE A 143 8.31 14.12 9.15
CA ILE A 143 7.91 15.26 8.30
C ILE A 143 6.86 16.11 9.05
N PRO A 144 7.16 17.37 9.40
CA PRO A 144 6.15 18.30 9.93
C PRO A 144 4.98 18.45 8.94
N ASN A 145 3.80 18.70 9.45
CA ASN A 145 2.54 18.72 8.71
C ASN A 145 2.09 17.37 8.09
N LEU A 146 2.91 16.32 8.21
CA LEU A 146 2.60 14.93 7.85
C LEU A 146 2.96 13.97 8.99
N ALA A 147 3.03 14.44 10.23
CA ALA A 147 3.65 13.69 11.33
C ALA A 147 3.06 12.29 11.53
N VAL A 148 1.73 12.16 11.62
CA VAL A 148 1.06 10.86 11.82
C VAL A 148 1.16 10.00 10.56
N TYR A 149 1.04 10.59 9.36
CA TYR A 149 1.21 9.87 8.11
C TYR A 149 2.64 9.31 7.96
N ALA A 150 3.66 10.13 8.18
CA ALA A 150 5.06 9.70 8.10
C ALA A 150 5.36 8.60 9.14
N ALA A 151 4.82 8.73 10.36
CA ALA A 151 4.94 7.72 11.40
C ALA A 151 4.27 6.40 11.01
N SER A 152 3.05 6.44 10.45
CA SER A 152 2.37 5.24 9.97
C SER A 152 3.17 4.55 8.87
N LYS A 153 3.69 5.30 7.92
CA LYS A 153 4.51 4.72 6.85
C LYS A 153 5.87 4.20 7.34
N ALA A 154 6.45 4.80 8.40
CA ALA A 154 7.64 4.28 9.05
C ALA A 154 7.37 2.95 9.77
N PHE A 155 6.22 2.80 10.43
CA PHE A 155 5.77 1.53 10.99
C PHE A 155 5.74 0.45 9.91
N LEU A 156 5.03 0.69 8.81
CA LEU A 156 4.88 -0.29 7.74
C LEU A 156 6.21 -0.63 7.06
N LEU A 157 7.13 0.34 6.91
CA LEU A 157 8.47 0.12 6.38
C LEU A 157 9.30 -0.79 7.31
N SER A 158 9.26 -0.53 8.62
CA SER A 158 9.98 -1.31 9.61
C SER A 158 9.46 -2.75 9.66
N TYR A 159 8.13 -2.90 9.72
CA TYR A 159 7.44 -4.19 9.67
C TYR A 159 7.83 -4.99 8.42
N SER A 160 7.74 -4.38 7.24
CA SER A 160 8.08 -5.06 5.97
C SER A 160 9.52 -5.56 5.92
N ARG A 161 10.46 -4.78 6.46
CA ARG A 161 11.88 -5.18 6.54
C ARG A 161 12.10 -6.38 7.45
N ALA A 162 11.50 -6.36 8.63
CA ALA A 162 11.59 -7.47 9.58
C ALA A 162 10.95 -8.74 8.99
N LEU A 163 9.72 -8.60 8.50
CA LEU A 163 8.96 -9.70 7.90
C LEU A 163 9.68 -10.34 6.70
N SER A 164 10.40 -9.54 5.89
CA SER A 164 11.17 -10.09 4.76
C SER A 164 12.29 -11.05 5.20
N VAL A 165 12.83 -10.86 6.40
CA VAL A 165 13.84 -11.76 7.00
C VAL A 165 13.16 -12.96 7.63
N GLU A 166 12.07 -12.76 8.36
CA GLU A 166 11.30 -13.84 8.99
C GLU A 166 10.75 -14.86 7.98
N LEU A 167 10.37 -14.40 6.79
CA LEU A 167 9.82 -15.26 5.73
C LEU A 167 10.89 -15.78 4.74
N GLN A 168 12.17 -15.47 4.94
CA GLN A 168 13.23 -15.83 3.99
C GLN A 168 13.28 -17.35 3.70
N ASP A 169 13.16 -18.18 4.72
CA ASP A 169 13.22 -19.63 4.59
C ASP A 169 11.96 -20.23 3.93
N THR A 170 10.84 -19.51 3.93
CA THR A 170 9.61 -19.93 3.25
C THR A 170 9.64 -19.66 1.75
N GLY A 171 10.50 -18.75 1.32
CA GLY A 171 10.57 -18.25 -0.06
C GLY A 171 9.44 -17.28 -0.44
N ILE A 172 8.68 -16.75 0.54
CA ILE A 172 7.73 -15.65 0.35
C ILE A 172 8.52 -14.35 0.33
N GLN A 173 8.25 -13.50 -0.66
CA GLN A 173 8.94 -12.23 -0.84
C GLN A 173 8.11 -11.08 -0.27
N VAL A 174 8.77 -10.14 0.42
CA VAL A 174 8.13 -8.93 0.96
C VAL A 174 8.82 -7.69 0.40
N THR A 175 8.04 -6.80 -0.22
CA THR A 175 8.55 -5.54 -0.78
C THR A 175 7.80 -4.35 -0.23
N ALA A 176 8.51 -3.46 0.45
CA ALA A 176 8.05 -2.13 0.83
C ALA A 176 8.22 -1.17 -0.36
N VAL A 177 7.13 -0.70 -0.92
CA VAL A 177 7.10 0.25 -2.04
C VAL A 177 7.05 1.67 -1.49
N CYS A 178 8.08 2.46 -1.73
CA CYS A 178 8.26 3.79 -1.16
C CYS A 178 8.27 4.87 -2.26
N PRO A 179 7.11 5.17 -2.90
CA PRO A 179 7.03 6.20 -3.93
C PRO A 179 7.11 7.61 -3.34
N PHE A 180 7.47 8.56 -4.19
CA PHE A 180 7.19 9.97 -3.97
C PHE A 180 5.70 10.26 -4.26
N TRP A 181 5.32 11.49 -4.51
CA TRP A 181 3.93 11.84 -4.83
C TRP A 181 3.48 11.20 -6.16
N ILE A 182 2.26 10.68 -6.17
CA ILE A 182 1.63 10.08 -7.35
C ILE A 182 0.51 11.03 -7.81
N LYS A 183 0.70 11.67 -8.97
CA LYS A 183 -0.12 12.81 -9.44
C LYS A 183 -1.51 12.45 -9.96
N ASP A 184 -1.70 11.22 -10.41
CA ASP A 184 -2.91 10.73 -11.08
C ASP A 184 -3.77 9.85 -10.15
N THR A 185 -3.76 10.16 -8.86
CA THR A 185 -4.57 9.45 -7.85
C THR A 185 -5.37 10.43 -7.00
N GLU A 186 -6.52 9.97 -6.48
CA GLU A 186 -7.34 10.73 -5.54
C GLU A 186 -6.65 10.97 -4.17
N PHE A 187 -5.50 10.32 -3.94
CA PHE A 187 -4.80 10.37 -2.65
C PHE A 187 -4.38 11.79 -2.26
N VAL A 188 -3.80 12.51 -3.22
CA VAL A 188 -3.27 13.87 -2.99
C VAL A 188 -4.40 14.84 -2.67
N ASP A 189 -5.50 14.77 -3.42
CA ASP A 189 -6.65 15.65 -3.22
C ASP A 189 -7.29 15.42 -1.85
N LYS A 190 -7.49 14.15 -1.47
CA LYS A 190 -8.00 13.77 -0.15
C LYS A 190 -7.06 14.17 1.00
N ALA A 191 -5.75 14.06 0.81
CA ALA A 191 -4.78 14.47 1.82
C ALA A 191 -4.79 16.00 2.02
N LYS A 192 -5.00 16.75 0.94
CA LYS A 192 -5.09 18.23 0.96
C LYS A 192 -6.37 18.79 1.59
N GLU A 193 -7.43 18.02 1.76
CA GLU A 193 -8.67 18.45 2.44
C GLU A 193 -8.41 19.04 3.84
N THR A 194 -7.35 18.58 4.51
CA THR A 194 -6.94 19.04 5.84
C THR A 194 -5.83 20.10 5.81
N ASP A 195 -5.27 20.41 4.65
CA ASP A 195 -4.17 21.38 4.49
C ASP A 195 -4.66 22.84 4.52
N ARG A 196 -4.95 23.34 5.72
CA ARG A 196 -5.40 24.73 5.95
C ARG A 196 -4.37 25.79 5.54
N HIS A 197 -3.09 25.43 5.60
CA HIS A 197 -1.98 26.35 5.35
C HIS A 197 -1.43 26.26 3.92
N LYS A 198 -1.99 25.36 3.09
CA LYS A 198 -1.56 25.11 1.71
C LYS A 198 -0.05 24.85 1.61
N VAL A 199 0.46 24.01 2.51
CA VAL A 199 1.89 23.70 2.65
C VAL A 199 2.43 23.03 1.39
N TYR A 200 1.65 22.14 0.78
CA TYR A 200 2.03 21.40 -0.42
C TYR A 200 1.23 21.87 -1.63
N ARG A 201 1.71 22.92 -2.30
CA ARG A 201 1.05 23.48 -3.51
C ARG A 201 1.47 22.71 -4.76
N ASP A 202 2.78 22.66 -5.02
CA ASP A 202 3.37 22.03 -6.17
C ASP A 202 4.28 20.88 -5.74
N MET A 203 4.26 19.79 -6.51
CA MET A 203 5.04 18.59 -6.23
C MET A 203 5.89 18.23 -7.44
N PRO A 204 6.97 19.00 -7.69
CA PRO A 204 7.87 18.72 -8.80
C PRO A 204 8.49 17.33 -8.63
N GLY A 205 8.53 16.56 -9.72
CA GLY A 205 9.01 15.17 -9.68
C GLY A 205 7.97 14.14 -9.28
N ALA A 206 6.68 14.52 -9.16
CA ALA A 206 5.59 13.57 -8.97
C ALA A 206 5.52 12.58 -10.15
N THR A 207 5.36 11.30 -9.81
CA THR A 207 5.24 10.18 -10.76
C THR A 207 3.77 9.84 -11.05
N ASN A 208 3.53 8.77 -11.80
CA ASN A 208 2.18 8.24 -12.04
C ASN A 208 2.01 6.82 -11.46
N ALA A 209 0.77 6.42 -11.23
CA ALA A 209 0.43 5.16 -10.59
C ALA A 209 0.90 3.95 -11.41
N LYS A 210 0.76 4.00 -12.72
CA LYS A 210 1.21 2.93 -13.62
C LYS A 210 2.70 2.67 -13.50
N HIS A 211 3.54 3.71 -13.57
CA HIS A 211 4.99 3.58 -13.44
C HIS A 211 5.40 3.01 -12.07
N VAL A 212 4.75 3.46 -11.00
CA VAL A 212 5.00 2.93 -9.64
C VAL A 212 4.64 1.45 -9.58
N ALA A 213 3.47 1.05 -10.09
CA ALA A 213 3.03 -0.34 -10.07
C ALA A 213 3.96 -1.26 -10.89
N GLU A 214 4.30 -0.88 -12.11
CA GLU A 214 5.20 -1.65 -12.98
C GLU A 214 6.60 -1.81 -12.36
N THR A 215 7.20 -0.71 -11.91
CA THR A 215 8.55 -0.73 -11.34
C THR A 215 8.60 -1.54 -10.05
N SER A 216 7.60 -1.40 -9.18
CA SER A 216 7.59 -2.08 -7.89
C SER A 216 7.24 -3.56 -8.01
N LEU A 217 6.37 -3.96 -8.94
CA LEU A 217 6.09 -5.36 -9.19
C LEU A 217 7.34 -6.08 -9.74
N LEU A 218 8.07 -5.44 -10.65
CA LEU A 218 9.35 -5.97 -11.15
C LEU A 218 10.40 -6.07 -10.04
N ALA A 219 10.50 -5.06 -9.19
CA ALA A 219 11.39 -5.06 -8.03
C ALA A 219 11.04 -6.20 -7.05
N ALA A 220 9.75 -6.42 -6.78
CA ALA A 220 9.28 -7.49 -5.92
C ALA A 220 9.61 -8.87 -6.50
N LYS A 221 9.35 -9.10 -7.78
CA LYS A 221 9.74 -10.34 -8.48
C LYS A 221 11.25 -10.59 -8.46
N SER A 222 12.05 -9.53 -8.31
CA SER A 222 13.52 -9.60 -8.18
C SER A 222 14.01 -9.72 -6.73
N GLY A 223 13.11 -9.87 -5.75
CA GLY A 223 13.46 -10.01 -4.33
C GLY A 223 13.94 -8.71 -3.66
N ILE A 224 13.63 -7.54 -4.23
CA ILE A 224 14.03 -6.24 -3.65
C ILE A 224 13.11 -5.89 -2.48
N VAL A 225 13.65 -5.84 -1.27
CA VAL A 225 12.91 -5.58 -0.03
C VAL A 225 12.38 -4.14 0.07
N VAL A 226 13.13 -3.14 -0.41
CA VAL A 226 12.70 -1.73 -0.38
C VAL A 226 12.84 -1.14 -1.77
N CYS A 227 11.71 -0.92 -2.43
CA CYS A 227 11.62 -0.32 -3.75
C CYS A 227 11.37 1.20 -3.63
N THR A 228 12.23 2.00 -4.27
CA THR A 228 12.04 3.43 -4.50
C THR A 228 11.86 3.64 -6.01
N PRO A 229 10.59 3.68 -6.50
CA PRO A 229 10.30 3.53 -7.93
C PRO A 229 10.66 4.76 -8.78
N ASP A 230 10.93 5.89 -8.16
CA ASP A 230 11.24 7.15 -8.84
C ASP A 230 12.55 7.78 -8.33
N PRO A 231 13.21 8.67 -9.12
CA PRO A 231 14.48 9.27 -8.74
C PRO A 231 14.40 10.12 -7.46
N VAL A 232 13.27 10.79 -7.22
CA VAL A 232 13.08 11.65 -6.04
C VAL A 232 13.02 10.80 -4.77
N SER A 233 12.24 9.72 -4.75
CA SER A 233 12.17 8.80 -3.62
C SER A 233 13.52 8.12 -3.34
N ARG A 234 14.27 7.79 -4.40
CA ARG A 234 15.62 7.22 -4.27
C ARG A 234 16.59 8.21 -3.63
N MET A 235 16.62 9.46 -4.11
CA MET A 235 17.44 10.51 -3.54
C MET A 235 17.06 10.80 -2.08
N HIS A 236 15.75 10.88 -1.79
CA HIS A 236 15.24 11.10 -0.44
C HIS A 236 15.69 9.99 0.52
N ARG A 237 15.62 8.73 0.10
CA ARG A 237 16.12 7.59 0.90
C ARG A 237 17.60 7.75 1.26
N ILE A 238 18.44 8.15 0.29
CA ILE A 238 19.89 8.34 0.51
C ILE A 238 20.11 9.51 1.48
N VAL A 239 19.47 10.65 1.26
CA VAL A 239 19.62 11.84 2.12
C VAL A 239 19.18 11.53 3.55
N ALA A 240 18.04 10.86 3.71
CA ALA A 240 17.50 10.49 5.02
C ALA A 240 18.35 9.43 5.76
N SER A 241 19.18 8.65 5.06
CA SER A 241 20.10 7.70 5.69
C SER A 241 21.41 8.35 6.19
N ILE A 242 21.75 9.54 5.70
CA ILE A 242 23.02 10.23 6.01
C ILE A 242 22.79 11.35 7.02
N LEU A 243 21.71 12.12 6.86
CA LEU A 243 21.47 13.31 7.68
C LEU A 243 20.68 12.98 8.95
N PRO A 244 20.99 13.62 10.07
CA PRO A 244 20.21 13.47 11.30
C PRO A 244 18.74 13.90 11.10
N HIS A 245 17.80 13.10 11.61
CA HIS A 245 16.36 13.34 11.44
C HIS A 245 15.90 14.69 12.03
N TRP A 246 16.54 15.19 13.09
CA TRP A 246 16.19 16.50 13.66
C TRP A 246 16.48 17.66 12.68
N LEU A 247 17.55 17.52 11.85
CA LEU A 247 17.88 18.50 10.82
C LEU A 247 16.87 18.44 9.67
N LEU A 248 16.60 17.23 9.18
CA LEU A 248 15.65 17.00 8.10
C LEU A 248 14.24 17.53 8.45
N ALA A 249 13.79 17.28 9.68
CA ALA A 249 12.51 17.77 10.17
C ALA A 249 12.43 19.31 10.22
N ARG A 250 13.57 20.01 10.40
CA ARG A 250 13.59 21.48 10.38
C ARG A 250 13.59 22.04 8.95
N VAL A 251 14.23 21.34 8.02
CA VAL A 251 14.28 21.76 6.60
C VAL A 251 12.92 21.55 5.92
N CYS A 252 12.17 20.51 6.32
CA CYS A 252 10.85 20.19 5.77
C CYS A 252 9.69 20.96 6.45
N LYS A 253 9.98 21.95 7.29
CA LYS A 253 8.99 22.80 7.95
C LYS A 253 8.52 23.91 7.02
#